data_688c7558078f424318d3c9a3c4f2b18f
#
_entry.id   688c7558078f424318d3c9a3c4f2b18f
#
_cell.length_a   1.000
_cell.length_b   1.000
_cell.length_c   1.000
_cell.angle_alpha   90.00
_cell.angle_beta   90.00
_cell.angle_gamma   90.00
#
_symmetry.space_group_name_H-M   'P 1'
#
loop_
_entity.id
_entity.type
_entity.pdbx_description
1 polymer ?
#
loop_
_entity_poly.entity_id
_entity_poly.type
_entity_poly.pdbx_seq_one_letter_code
_entity_poly.pdbx_strand_id
1 'polypeptide(L)'
;LGDVYKRQLVKMYLGGEFGSNPNDVNAYAASSFYAVDRVASFLKFWKKDYENSDVILSDRYATSNIIYQMSKLDKSEWDNFIEWQEDFEYNKLSVPKPDKVIYLDVKPEVSQKLMSKRYEGDEGKKDLHEKNFAFLLECRKSALYAAEKCGWTIIDCCENGEIKPIESIAEEIEKAAELNNLC
;
A
#
# COMPACT_ATOMS: atom_id res chain seq x y z
N LEU A 1 -5.20 16.17 3.70
CA LEU A 1 -6.36 16.93 4.20
C LEU A 1 -7.43 16.02 4.81
N GLY A 2 -7.13 15.37 5.91
CA GLY A 2 -8.14 14.62 6.63
C GLY A 2 -8.64 15.42 7.82
N ASP A 3 -9.93 15.75 7.85
CA ASP A 3 -10.58 16.16 9.08
C ASP A 3 -10.38 15.09 10.15
N VAL A 4 -10.38 15.51 11.41
CA VAL A 4 -10.17 14.66 12.60
C VAL A 4 -11.09 13.43 12.61
N TYR A 5 -12.26 13.50 11.97
CA TYR A 5 -13.23 12.41 11.84
C TYR A 5 -12.98 11.42 10.68
N LYS A 6 -12.04 11.75 9.79
CA LYS A 6 -11.70 10.87 8.66
C LYS A 6 -10.58 9.93 9.10
N ARG A 7 -10.68 8.67 8.70
CA ARG A 7 -9.74 7.60 9.03
C ARG A 7 -9.67 7.26 10.54
N GLN A 8 -10.74 7.48 11.31
CA GLN A 8 -10.69 7.19 12.75
C GLN A 8 -10.28 5.75 13.02
N LEU A 9 -10.92 4.75 12.37
CA LEU A 9 -10.59 3.34 12.54
C LEU A 9 -9.15 3.02 12.12
N VAL A 10 -8.70 3.59 11.00
CA VAL A 10 -7.31 3.42 10.52
C VAL A 10 -6.32 4.04 11.51
N LYS A 11 -6.61 5.22 12.06
CA LYS A 11 -5.75 5.86 13.07
C LYS A 11 -5.67 5.05 14.36
N MET A 12 -6.80 4.56 14.85
CA MET A 12 -6.87 3.70 16.04
C MET A 12 -6.09 2.41 15.83
N TYR A 13 -6.24 1.79 14.65
CA TYR A 13 -5.49 0.58 14.29
C TYR A 13 -3.98 0.83 14.25
N LEU A 14 -3.53 1.84 13.52
CA LEU A 14 -2.11 2.18 13.39
C LEU A 14 -1.52 2.74 14.70
N GLY A 15 -2.34 3.36 15.53
CA GLY A 15 -1.98 3.82 16.88
C GLY A 15 -1.89 2.71 17.92
N GLY A 16 -2.28 1.47 17.56
CA GLY A 16 -2.23 0.31 18.45
C GLY A 16 -3.38 0.23 19.45
N GLU A 17 -4.49 0.96 19.25
CA GLU A 17 -5.65 0.90 20.16
C GLU A 17 -6.40 -0.45 20.11
N PHE A 18 -6.24 -1.20 19.01
CA PHE A 18 -6.81 -2.54 18.85
C PHE A 18 -5.81 -3.67 19.10
N GLY A 19 -4.62 -3.35 19.62
CA GLY A 19 -3.54 -4.28 19.90
C GLY A 19 -2.18 -3.72 19.55
N SER A 20 -1.14 -4.21 20.20
CA SER A 20 0.24 -3.71 20.05
C SER A 20 1.02 -4.42 18.94
N ASN A 21 0.45 -5.46 18.34
CA ASN A 21 1.04 -6.21 17.24
C ASN A 21 0.14 -6.12 16.00
N PRO A 22 0.70 -5.99 14.78
CA PRO A 22 -0.10 -6.00 13.54
C PRO A 22 -1.06 -7.20 13.42
N ASN A 23 -0.70 -8.35 14.01
CA ASN A 23 -1.50 -9.58 13.98
C ASN A 23 -2.65 -9.61 14.98
N ASP A 24 -2.75 -8.67 15.92
CA ASP A 24 -3.85 -8.60 16.88
C ASP A 24 -5.20 -8.30 16.20
N VAL A 25 -5.16 -7.67 15.03
CA VAL A 25 -6.33 -7.49 14.17
C VAL A 25 -6.15 -8.36 12.93
N ASN A 26 -7.10 -9.25 12.67
CA ASN A 26 -7.02 -10.14 11.51
C ASN A 26 -7.00 -9.39 10.17
N ALA A 27 -6.52 -10.07 9.13
CA ALA A 27 -6.31 -9.48 7.81
C ALA A 27 -7.58 -8.86 7.21
N TYR A 28 -8.72 -9.54 7.35
CA TYR A 28 -10.00 -9.12 6.78
C TYR A 28 -10.58 -7.89 7.50
N ALA A 29 -10.54 -7.88 8.82
CA ALA A 29 -11.01 -6.74 9.62
C ALA A 29 -10.16 -5.50 9.36
N ALA A 30 -8.84 -5.62 9.37
CA ALA A 30 -7.95 -4.50 9.08
C ALA A 30 -8.15 -3.97 7.65
N SER A 31 -8.30 -4.86 6.66
CA SER A 31 -8.61 -4.46 5.28
C SER A 31 -9.91 -3.67 5.19
N SER A 32 -10.93 -4.08 5.95
CA SER A 32 -12.23 -3.39 5.95
C SER A 32 -12.13 -1.96 6.46
N PHE A 33 -11.28 -1.67 7.44
CA PHE A 33 -11.07 -0.30 7.92
C PHE A 33 -10.56 0.63 6.81
N TYR A 34 -9.59 0.15 6.03
CA TYR A 34 -9.05 0.90 4.90
C TYR A 34 -10.04 1.00 3.74
N ALA A 35 -10.79 -0.08 3.47
CA ALA A 35 -11.75 -0.12 2.37
C ALA A 35 -12.89 0.88 2.58
N VAL A 36 -13.46 0.95 3.79
CA VAL A 36 -14.52 1.93 4.13
C VAL A 36 -14.02 3.37 4.00
N ASP A 37 -12.80 3.64 4.50
CA ASP A 37 -12.18 4.98 4.35
C ASP A 37 -11.98 5.35 2.88
N ARG A 38 -11.57 4.39 2.04
CA ARG A 38 -11.37 4.55 0.60
C ARG A 38 -12.66 4.90 -0.13
N VAL A 39 -13.73 4.16 0.13
CA VAL A 39 -15.06 4.45 -0.44
C VAL A 39 -15.53 5.85 -0.07
N ALA A 40 -15.42 6.21 1.22
CA ALA A 40 -15.81 7.54 1.68
C ALA A 40 -14.98 8.64 1.00
N SER A 41 -13.66 8.40 0.85
CA SER A 41 -12.77 9.30 0.14
C SER A 41 -13.13 9.43 -1.33
N PHE A 42 -13.35 8.30 -2.02
CA PHE A 42 -13.76 8.30 -3.43
C PHE A 42 -15.02 9.12 -3.64
N LEU A 43 -16.10 8.77 -2.96
CA LEU A 43 -17.40 9.42 -3.14
C LEU A 43 -17.37 10.91 -2.82
N LYS A 44 -16.56 11.32 -1.82
CA LYS A 44 -16.56 12.70 -1.33
C LYS A 44 -15.59 13.61 -2.07
N PHE A 45 -14.42 13.09 -2.50
CA PHE A 45 -13.33 13.97 -2.92
C PHE A 45 -12.91 13.83 -4.37
N TRP A 46 -12.77 12.61 -4.89
CA TRP A 46 -12.10 12.42 -6.16
C TRP A 46 -12.93 11.66 -7.22
N LYS A 47 -14.19 11.29 -6.93
CA LYS A 47 -15.07 10.66 -7.93
C LYS A 47 -15.25 11.54 -9.17
N LYS A 48 -15.43 12.84 -8.98
CA LYS A 48 -15.57 13.80 -10.07
C LYS A 48 -14.30 13.88 -10.93
N ASP A 49 -13.14 13.90 -10.27
CA ASP A 49 -11.86 13.96 -10.96
C ASP A 49 -11.64 12.67 -11.75
N TYR A 50 -11.97 11.50 -11.17
CA TYR A 50 -11.92 10.22 -11.85
C TYR A 50 -12.81 10.17 -13.10
N GLU A 51 -14.00 10.74 -13.05
CA GLU A 51 -14.96 10.78 -14.17
C GLU A 51 -14.56 11.77 -15.29
N ASN A 52 -13.70 12.74 -15.00
CA ASN A 52 -13.36 13.83 -15.93
C ASN A 52 -11.87 13.96 -16.27
N SER A 53 -11.01 13.10 -15.76
CA SER A 53 -9.58 13.12 -16.02
C SER A 53 -9.15 11.94 -16.87
N ASP A 54 -8.15 12.14 -17.71
CA ASP A 54 -7.56 11.07 -18.51
C ASP A 54 -6.73 10.11 -17.67
N VAL A 55 -6.12 10.63 -16.59
CA VAL A 55 -5.26 9.87 -15.68
C VAL A 55 -5.51 10.26 -14.24
N ILE A 56 -5.61 9.27 -13.37
CA ILE A 56 -5.55 9.42 -11.91
C ILE A 56 -4.35 8.63 -11.38
N LEU A 57 -3.42 9.32 -10.79
CA LEU A 57 -2.28 8.72 -10.09
C LEU A 57 -2.56 8.66 -8.59
N SER A 58 -2.51 7.46 -8.02
CA SER A 58 -2.73 7.25 -6.58
C SER A 58 -1.46 6.73 -5.92
N ASP A 59 -0.94 7.49 -4.95
CA ASP A 59 0.08 6.99 -4.02
C ASP A 59 -0.59 6.13 -2.96
N ARG A 60 -0.39 4.81 -3.06
CA ARG A 60 -1.07 3.75 -2.30
C ARG A 60 -2.57 3.68 -2.58
N TYR A 61 -3.07 2.47 -2.77
CA TYR A 61 -4.47 2.22 -3.07
C TYR A 61 -4.95 0.90 -2.42
N ALA A 62 -6.02 0.30 -2.92
CA ALA A 62 -6.57 -0.98 -2.46
C ALA A 62 -5.52 -2.10 -2.39
N THR A 63 -4.60 -2.12 -3.35
CA THR A 63 -3.47 -3.06 -3.42
C THR A 63 -2.56 -3.04 -2.19
N SER A 64 -2.51 -1.94 -1.43
CA SER A 64 -1.78 -1.90 -0.15
C SER A 64 -2.33 -2.91 0.87
N ASN A 65 -3.64 -3.23 0.85
CA ASN A 65 -4.20 -4.26 1.72
C ASN A 65 -3.63 -5.65 1.38
N ILE A 66 -3.45 -5.94 0.08
CA ILE A 66 -2.81 -7.18 -0.36
C ILE A 66 -1.39 -7.27 0.19
N ILE A 67 -0.63 -6.19 0.16
CA ILE A 67 0.74 -6.15 0.67
C ILE A 67 0.79 -6.36 2.20
N TYR A 68 0.03 -5.55 2.95
CA TYR A 68 0.17 -5.47 4.41
C TYR A 68 -0.72 -6.46 5.16
N GLN A 69 -1.90 -6.77 4.67
CA GLN A 69 -2.82 -7.61 5.42
C GLN A 69 -2.67 -9.09 5.04
N MET A 70 -2.43 -9.40 3.76
CA MET A 70 -2.17 -10.77 3.31
C MET A 70 -0.92 -11.37 3.98
N SER A 71 0.08 -10.54 4.31
CA SER A 71 1.29 -11.00 5.02
C SER A 71 1.02 -11.59 6.42
N LYS A 72 -0.17 -11.40 6.96
CA LYS A 72 -0.61 -11.97 8.26
C LYS A 72 -1.16 -13.39 8.13
N LEU A 73 -1.41 -13.85 6.91
CA LEU A 73 -2.03 -15.12 6.61
C LEU A 73 -0.98 -16.16 6.21
N ASP A 74 -1.34 -17.43 6.37
CA ASP A 74 -0.53 -18.50 5.82
C ASP A 74 -0.50 -18.40 4.29
N LYS A 75 0.64 -18.77 3.68
CA LYS A 75 0.82 -18.64 2.23
C LYS A 75 -0.23 -19.40 1.41
N SER A 76 -0.79 -20.48 1.95
CA SER A 76 -1.87 -21.25 1.32
C SER A 76 -3.20 -20.48 1.20
N GLU A 77 -3.36 -19.38 1.95
CA GLU A 77 -4.56 -18.54 1.95
C GLU A 77 -4.42 -17.30 1.05
N TRP A 78 -3.22 -17.03 0.52
CA TRP A 78 -2.94 -15.80 -0.20
C TRP A 78 -3.77 -15.61 -1.45
N ASP A 79 -3.95 -16.67 -2.26
CA ASP A 79 -4.81 -16.59 -3.45
C ASP A 79 -6.25 -16.25 -3.10
N ASN A 80 -6.81 -16.91 -2.10
CA ASN A 80 -8.16 -16.65 -1.64
C ASN A 80 -8.31 -15.23 -1.08
N PHE A 81 -7.28 -14.72 -0.41
CA PHE A 81 -7.29 -13.35 0.11
C PHE A 81 -7.24 -12.31 -1.02
N ILE A 82 -6.44 -12.53 -2.07
CA ILE A 82 -6.39 -11.65 -3.26
C ILE A 82 -7.77 -11.60 -3.91
N GLU A 83 -8.38 -12.76 -4.17
CA GLU A 83 -9.71 -12.86 -4.80
C GLU A 83 -10.78 -12.15 -3.93
N TRP A 84 -10.76 -12.40 -2.62
CA TRP A 84 -11.67 -11.73 -1.69
C TRP A 84 -11.47 -10.22 -1.69
N GLN A 85 -10.24 -9.75 -1.63
CA GLN A 85 -9.91 -8.32 -1.59
C GLN A 85 -10.36 -7.61 -2.87
N GLU A 86 -10.14 -8.22 -4.03
CA GLU A 86 -10.59 -7.66 -5.30
C GLU A 86 -12.12 -7.63 -5.40
N ASP A 87 -12.80 -8.71 -5.03
CA ASP A 87 -14.27 -8.75 -5.03
C ASP A 87 -14.85 -7.74 -4.05
N PHE A 88 -14.30 -7.67 -2.84
CA PHE A 88 -14.78 -6.76 -1.81
C PHE A 88 -14.64 -5.30 -2.23
N GLU A 89 -13.45 -4.85 -2.63
CA GLU A 89 -13.23 -3.43 -2.94
C GLU A 89 -13.80 -3.03 -4.31
N TYR A 90 -13.56 -3.81 -5.35
CA TYR A 90 -13.92 -3.38 -6.70
C TYR A 90 -15.36 -3.75 -7.07
N ASN A 91 -15.86 -4.92 -6.66
CA ASN A 91 -17.20 -5.35 -7.02
C ASN A 91 -18.26 -4.96 -5.98
N LYS A 92 -18.01 -5.18 -4.67
CA LYS A 92 -19.00 -4.90 -3.61
C LYS A 92 -19.02 -3.42 -3.21
N LEU A 93 -17.86 -2.81 -3.03
CA LEU A 93 -17.75 -1.40 -2.65
C LEU A 93 -17.65 -0.47 -3.85
N SER A 94 -17.49 -1.00 -5.05
CA SER A 94 -17.47 -0.27 -6.32
C SER A 94 -16.44 0.88 -6.36
N VAL A 95 -15.30 0.71 -5.72
CA VAL A 95 -14.18 1.61 -5.96
C VAL A 95 -13.51 1.25 -7.29
N PRO A 96 -13.00 2.21 -8.06
CA PRO A 96 -12.36 1.92 -9.35
C PRO A 96 -11.22 0.92 -9.22
N LYS A 97 -11.20 -0.11 -10.07
CA LYS A 97 -10.03 -1.00 -10.17
C LYS A 97 -8.91 -0.25 -10.91
N PRO A 98 -7.65 -0.27 -10.43
CA PRO A 98 -6.56 0.35 -11.16
C PRO A 98 -6.27 -0.38 -12.47
N ASP A 99 -6.05 0.37 -13.55
CA ASP A 99 -5.64 -0.19 -14.84
C ASP A 99 -4.19 -0.67 -14.80
N LYS A 100 -3.37 -0.01 -14.01
CA LYS A 100 -1.95 -0.36 -13.84
C LYS A 100 -1.52 -0.19 -12.38
N VAL A 101 -0.74 -1.14 -11.90
CA VAL A 101 -0.12 -1.10 -10.56
C VAL A 101 1.39 -1.15 -10.73
N ILE A 102 2.07 -0.19 -10.12
CA ILE A 102 3.53 -0.14 -10.05
C ILE A 102 3.94 -0.35 -8.60
N TYR A 103 4.68 -1.39 -8.35
CA TYR A 103 5.24 -1.70 -7.04
C TYR A 103 6.70 -1.24 -6.97
N LEU A 104 6.96 -0.30 -6.06
CA LEU A 104 8.31 0.20 -5.80
C LEU A 104 8.96 -0.72 -4.76
N ASP A 105 9.85 -1.61 -5.22
CA ASP A 105 10.53 -2.55 -4.34
C ASP A 105 11.74 -1.91 -3.69
N VAL A 106 11.61 -1.54 -2.42
CA VAL A 106 12.70 -1.07 -1.57
C VAL A 106 13.07 -2.18 -0.59
N LYS A 107 14.34 -2.60 -0.61
CA LYS A 107 14.83 -3.63 0.33
C LYS A 107 14.62 -3.19 1.77
N PRO A 108 14.13 -4.06 2.66
CA PRO A 108 13.79 -3.69 4.03
C PRO A 108 14.92 -3.04 4.81
N GLU A 109 16.16 -3.46 4.56
CA GLU A 109 17.35 -2.89 5.21
C GLU A 109 17.59 -1.43 4.76
N VAL A 110 17.33 -1.13 3.48
CA VAL A 110 17.42 0.22 2.92
C VAL A 110 16.27 1.06 3.46
N SER A 111 15.05 0.52 3.47
CA SER A 111 13.88 1.18 4.03
C SER A 111 14.08 1.55 5.51
N GLN A 112 14.66 0.66 6.32
CA GLN A 112 14.98 0.97 7.73
C GLN A 112 15.96 2.12 7.88
N LYS A 113 17.04 2.16 7.06
CA LYS A 113 17.98 3.30 7.06
C LYS A 113 17.27 4.61 6.74
N LEU A 114 16.37 4.59 5.74
CA LEU A 114 15.59 5.78 5.35
C LEU A 114 14.64 6.22 6.46
N MET A 115 13.93 5.29 7.10
CA MET A 115 13.04 5.60 8.23
C MET A 115 13.80 6.17 9.42
N SER A 116 14.94 5.57 9.80
CA SER A 116 15.77 6.09 10.88
C SER A 116 16.25 7.52 10.60
N LYS A 117 16.60 7.82 9.35
CA LYS A 117 16.98 9.18 8.93
C LYS A 117 15.77 10.13 8.99
N ARG A 118 14.58 9.70 8.52
CA ARG A 118 13.34 10.50 8.54
C ARG A 118 12.94 10.91 9.95
N TYR A 119 13.06 10.01 10.90
CA TYR A 119 12.64 10.22 12.29
C TYR A 119 13.75 10.65 13.21
N GLU A 120 14.95 10.93 12.67
CA GLU A 120 16.13 11.37 13.47
C GLU A 120 16.46 10.39 14.62
N GLY A 121 16.18 9.10 14.41
CA GLY A 121 16.34 8.06 15.41
C GLY A 121 15.23 7.97 16.46
N ASP A 122 14.18 8.79 16.38
CA ASP A 122 13.04 8.73 17.30
C ASP A 122 12.08 7.59 16.92
N GLU A 123 12.26 6.44 17.57
CA GLU A 123 11.42 5.25 17.40
C GLU A 123 9.94 5.48 17.80
N GLY A 124 9.66 6.50 18.62
CA GLY A 124 8.30 6.84 19.03
C GLY A 124 7.41 7.33 17.88
N LYS A 125 8.01 7.87 16.82
CA LYS A 125 7.31 8.39 15.64
C LYS A 125 6.89 7.32 14.64
N LYS A 126 7.42 6.09 14.75
CA LYS A 126 7.04 4.97 13.89
C LYS A 126 5.64 4.47 14.24
N ASP A 127 4.87 4.11 13.23
CA ASP A 127 3.57 3.45 13.43
C ASP A 127 3.71 1.96 13.80
N LEU A 128 2.59 1.28 14.03
CA LEU A 128 2.54 -0.14 14.40
C LEU A 128 3.27 -1.05 13.41
N HIS A 129 3.17 -0.78 12.12
CA HIS A 129 3.81 -1.57 11.08
C HIS A 129 5.30 -1.27 10.97
N GLU A 130 5.68 -0.01 11.02
CA GLU A 130 7.08 0.46 10.90
C GLU A 130 7.98 -0.01 12.05
N LYS A 131 7.40 -0.23 13.24
CA LYS A 131 8.12 -0.76 14.42
C LYS A 131 8.50 -2.23 14.30
N ASN A 132 7.84 -2.99 13.42
CA ASN A 132 7.99 -4.44 13.33
C ASN A 132 8.74 -4.83 12.04
N PHE A 133 10.05 -4.95 12.12
CA PHE A 133 10.88 -5.32 10.97
C PHE A 133 10.56 -6.70 10.39
N ALA A 134 10.28 -7.69 11.24
CA ALA A 134 9.88 -9.02 10.76
C ALA A 134 8.58 -8.96 9.96
N PHE A 135 7.63 -8.13 10.40
CA PHE A 135 6.39 -7.88 9.66
C PHE A 135 6.66 -7.24 8.29
N LEU A 136 7.58 -6.26 8.22
CA LEU A 136 7.94 -5.63 6.93
C LEU A 136 8.61 -6.60 5.96
N LEU A 137 9.39 -7.57 6.47
CA LEU A 137 9.93 -8.65 5.64
C LEU A 137 8.82 -9.52 5.04
N GLU A 138 7.83 -9.89 5.83
CA GLU A 138 6.67 -10.66 5.34
C GLU A 138 5.82 -9.83 4.36
N CYS A 139 5.64 -8.52 4.61
CA CYS A 139 4.97 -7.61 3.67
C CYS A 139 5.67 -7.57 2.30
N ARG A 140 7.01 -7.55 2.27
CA ARG A 140 7.72 -7.60 0.99
C ARG A 140 7.53 -8.94 0.26
N LYS A 141 7.51 -10.07 0.99
CA LYS A 141 7.24 -11.39 0.38
C LYS A 141 5.84 -11.44 -0.23
N SER A 142 4.84 -10.96 0.49
CA SER A 142 3.45 -10.90 0.00
C SER A 142 3.31 -9.95 -1.19
N ALA A 143 4.02 -8.80 -1.18
CA ALA A 143 4.03 -7.85 -2.28
C ALA A 143 4.61 -8.45 -3.57
N LEU A 144 5.75 -9.12 -3.49
CA LEU A 144 6.38 -9.77 -4.65
C LEU A 144 5.51 -10.90 -5.20
N TYR A 145 4.90 -11.70 -4.32
CA TYR A 145 3.95 -12.73 -4.73
C TYR A 145 2.74 -12.13 -5.45
N ALA A 146 2.14 -11.09 -4.88
CA ALA A 146 0.99 -10.42 -5.49
C ALA A 146 1.36 -9.76 -6.81
N ALA A 147 2.53 -9.17 -6.91
CA ALA A 147 3.00 -8.54 -8.14
C ALA A 147 3.12 -9.56 -9.28
N GLU A 148 3.69 -10.74 -9.01
CA GLU A 148 3.75 -11.84 -9.97
C GLU A 148 2.34 -12.36 -10.33
N LYS A 149 1.50 -12.62 -9.31
CA LYS A 149 0.16 -13.19 -9.49
C LYS A 149 -0.79 -12.25 -10.22
N CYS A 150 -0.75 -10.95 -9.90
CA CYS A 150 -1.67 -9.94 -10.45
C CYS A 150 -1.07 -9.14 -11.62
N GLY A 151 0.14 -9.46 -12.06
CA GLY A 151 0.77 -8.78 -13.20
C GLY A 151 1.18 -7.33 -12.91
N TRP A 152 1.59 -7.00 -11.67
CA TRP A 152 2.07 -5.66 -11.35
C TRP A 152 3.46 -5.42 -11.92
N THR A 153 3.74 -4.19 -12.29
CA THR A 153 5.10 -3.79 -12.68
C THR A 153 5.94 -3.55 -11.43
N ILE A 154 7.06 -4.26 -11.32
CA ILE A 154 8.01 -4.09 -10.21
C ILE A 154 9.14 -3.17 -10.66
N ILE A 155 9.41 -2.12 -9.88
CA ILE A 155 10.59 -1.27 -10.03
C ILE A 155 11.51 -1.51 -8.83
N ASP A 156 12.71 -2.08 -9.07
CA ASP A 156 13.74 -2.18 -8.03
C ASP A 156 14.31 -0.78 -7.76
N CYS A 157 14.00 -0.25 -6.59
CA CYS A 157 14.44 1.07 -6.17
C CYS A 157 15.83 1.09 -5.52
N CYS A 158 16.53 -0.06 -5.48
CA CYS A 158 17.83 -0.18 -4.81
C CYS A 158 18.93 -0.51 -5.80
N GLU A 159 20.09 0.09 -5.61
CA GLU A 159 21.33 -0.23 -6.31
C GLU A 159 22.48 -0.23 -5.30
N ASN A 160 23.37 -1.25 -5.38
CA ASN A 160 24.54 -1.38 -4.49
C ASN A 160 24.24 -1.29 -2.97
N GLY A 161 23.01 -1.69 -2.54
CA GLY A 161 22.59 -1.65 -1.13
C GLY A 161 22.13 -0.26 -0.63
N GLU A 162 21.93 0.68 -1.55
CA GLU A 162 21.41 2.02 -1.28
C GLU A 162 20.17 2.28 -2.15
N ILE A 163 19.41 3.34 -1.82
CA ILE A 163 18.29 3.79 -2.64
C ILE A 163 18.82 4.47 -3.91
N LYS A 164 18.23 4.19 -5.06
CA LYS A 164 18.50 4.91 -6.31
C LYS A 164 18.15 6.39 -6.19
N PRO A 165 18.74 7.28 -7.02
CA PRO A 165 18.31 8.66 -7.13
C PRO A 165 16.80 8.75 -7.44
N ILE A 166 16.13 9.75 -6.87
CA ILE A 166 14.68 9.94 -7.05
C ILE A 166 14.34 10.12 -8.53
N GLU A 167 15.18 10.86 -9.26
CA GLU A 167 15.02 11.11 -10.69
C GLU A 167 15.03 9.81 -11.50
N SER A 168 15.96 8.89 -11.20
CA SER A 168 16.02 7.60 -11.89
C SER A 168 14.79 6.73 -11.62
N ILE A 169 14.28 6.72 -10.38
CA ILE A 169 13.05 6.01 -10.04
C ILE A 169 11.86 6.66 -10.76
N ALA A 170 11.80 7.99 -10.82
CA ALA A 170 10.73 8.73 -11.50
C ALA A 170 10.69 8.40 -13.01
N GLU A 171 11.83 8.38 -13.68
CA GLU A 171 11.94 8.00 -15.10
C GLU A 171 11.45 6.56 -15.34
N GLU A 172 11.79 5.62 -14.45
CA GLU A 172 11.31 4.24 -14.53
C GLU A 172 9.78 4.15 -14.33
N ILE A 173 9.21 4.96 -13.42
CA ILE A 173 7.76 5.05 -13.19
C ILE A 173 7.06 5.63 -14.41
N GLU A 174 7.54 6.75 -14.97
CA GLU A 174 6.96 7.39 -16.14
C GLU A 174 6.93 6.44 -17.34
N LYS A 175 8.03 5.72 -17.57
CA LYS A 175 8.13 4.70 -18.61
C LYS A 175 7.16 3.55 -18.35
N ALA A 176 7.09 3.04 -17.11
CA ALA A 176 6.21 1.94 -16.74
C ALA A 176 4.73 2.34 -16.84
N ALA A 177 4.39 3.57 -16.48
CA ALA A 177 3.03 4.10 -16.56
C ALA A 177 2.61 4.48 -17.99
N GLU A 178 3.53 4.49 -18.95
CA GLU A 178 3.30 4.89 -20.35
C GLU A 178 2.77 6.33 -20.50
N LEU A 179 3.09 7.21 -19.53
CA LEU A 179 2.59 8.58 -19.50
C LEU A 179 3.04 9.40 -20.72
N ASN A 180 4.16 9.03 -21.35
CA ASN A 180 4.69 9.70 -22.55
C ASN A 180 3.76 9.57 -23.79
N ASN A 181 2.73 8.71 -23.72
CA ASN A 181 1.75 8.52 -24.80
C ASN A 181 0.46 9.34 -24.56
N LEU A 182 0.40 10.12 -23.47
CA LEU A 182 -0.78 10.88 -23.05
C LEU A 182 -0.65 12.39 -23.35
N CYS A 183 0.42 12.81 -24.05
CA CYS A 183 0.64 14.20 -24.49
C CYS A 183 0.38 14.37 -25.99
#